data_8663a6ff07fcf2f9675dd9d5159c89e0
#
_entry.id   8663a6ff07fcf2f9675dd9d5159c89e0
#
_cell.length_a   1.000
_cell.length_b   1.000
_cell.length_c   1.000
_cell.angle_alpha   90.00
_cell.angle_beta   90.00
_cell.angle_gamma   90.00
#
_symmetry.space_group_name_H-M   'P 1'
#
loop_
_entity.id
_entity.type
_entity.pdbx_description
1 polymer ?
#
loop_
_entity_poly.entity_id
_entity_poly.type
_entity_poly.pdbx_seq_one_letter_code
_entity_poly.pdbx_strand_id
1 'polypeptide(L)'
;MFIISYNVPFDKVDEYVEKLQINDIYDVFYESLLKITTDENGYGYEEVESQEVVLKVAFQSQDEDLEDLEIHMNKVNEILWQKPFDVHEEADTYEDFSLPAIHIDDTWVIASPEEEFEGKKKINFISQGAFGTGLHETTQDLLRVILNKDFSGKKVLDIGTGSGILSIATAMKNAEEVTALDIRDVKDEVEFNASLNNLNNINVLVGDALSGEVKIDGKFDWIYINIGGEETEMFIDFIKSHLKEDGKVLVSGLVEWSFDKVRKMVENHGFKMIEKHQSAEWVTAIFE
;
A
#
# COMPACT_ATOMS: atom_id res chain seq x y z
N MET A 1 -5.52 -19.76 -18.66
CA MET A 1 -5.38 -18.45 -19.34
C MET A 1 -4.12 -18.48 -20.20
N PHE A 2 -4.14 -17.92 -21.41
CA PHE A 2 -2.94 -17.80 -22.27
C PHE A 2 -2.37 -16.41 -22.19
N ILE A 3 -1.03 -16.30 -22.16
CA ILE A 3 -0.28 -15.03 -22.24
C ILE A 3 0.47 -14.99 -23.57
N ILE A 4 0.20 -13.94 -24.33
CA ILE A 4 0.79 -13.71 -25.66
C ILE A 4 1.73 -12.50 -25.53
N SER A 5 3.02 -12.68 -25.77
CA SER A 5 4.06 -11.68 -25.48
C SER A 5 4.66 -11.10 -26.76
N TYR A 6 4.77 -9.77 -26.82
CA TYR A 6 5.30 -8.99 -27.94
C TYR A 6 6.39 -8.05 -27.46
N ASN A 7 7.51 -7.95 -28.20
CA ASN A 7 8.48 -6.89 -27.96
C ASN A 7 8.05 -5.64 -28.70
N VAL A 8 7.79 -4.56 -27.99
CA VAL A 8 7.36 -3.29 -28.59
C VAL A 8 8.28 -2.14 -28.16
N PRO A 9 8.50 -1.12 -29.03
CA PRO A 9 9.24 0.07 -28.64
C PRO A 9 8.54 0.77 -27.46
N PHE A 10 9.32 1.16 -26.45
CA PHE A 10 8.78 1.81 -25.25
C PHE A 10 8.00 3.08 -25.57
N ASP A 11 8.52 3.88 -26.49
CA ASP A 11 7.90 5.14 -26.94
C ASP A 11 6.56 4.95 -27.70
N LYS A 12 6.20 3.70 -28.01
CA LYS A 12 4.95 3.34 -28.72
C LYS A 12 4.02 2.44 -27.92
N VAL A 13 4.40 2.04 -26.71
CA VAL A 13 3.62 1.08 -25.95
C VAL A 13 2.19 1.57 -25.68
N ASP A 14 2.03 2.83 -25.29
CA ASP A 14 0.72 3.42 -25.03
C ASP A 14 -0.15 3.49 -26.29
N GLU A 15 0.45 3.82 -27.45
CA GLU A 15 -0.25 3.78 -28.74
C GLU A 15 -0.75 2.37 -29.08
N TYR A 16 0.04 1.34 -28.77
CA TYR A 16 -0.35 -0.06 -29.01
C TYR A 16 -1.43 -0.52 -28.04
N VAL A 17 -1.33 -0.15 -26.77
CA VAL A 17 -2.38 -0.42 -25.78
C VAL A 17 -3.71 0.22 -26.21
N GLU A 18 -3.69 1.49 -26.59
CA GLU A 18 -4.89 2.19 -27.07
C GLU A 18 -5.48 1.52 -28.31
N LYS A 19 -4.65 1.11 -29.28
CA LYS A 19 -5.12 0.38 -30.48
C LYS A 19 -5.77 -0.94 -30.15
N LEU A 20 -5.23 -1.69 -29.18
CA LEU A 20 -5.82 -2.94 -28.74
C LEU A 20 -7.17 -2.72 -28.05
N GLN A 21 -7.26 -1.72 -27.16
CA GLN A 21 -8.50 -1.39 -26.46
C GLN A 21 -9.61 -0.89 -27.40
N ILE A 22 -9.30 -0.12 -28.43
CA ILE A 22 -10.26 0.30 -29.47
C ILE A 22 -10.82 -0.92 -30.24
N ASN A 23 -10.09 -2.04 -30.27
CA ASN A 23 -10.48 -3.28 -30.90
C ASN A 23 -11.03 -4.33 -29.92
N ASP A 24 -11.53 -3.89 -28.74
CA ASP A 24 -12.11 -4.70 -27.69
C ASP A 24 -11.13 -5.73 -27.07
N ILE A 25 -9.84 -5.39 -27.00
CA ILE A 25 -8.81 -6.19 -26.32
C ILE A 25 -8.33 -5.37 -25.12
N TYR A 26 -8.84 -5.70 -23.92
CA TYR A 26 -8.62 -4.93 -22.68
C TYR A 26 -7.61 -5.58 -21.75
N ASP A 27 -7.43 -6.89 -21.81
CA ASP A 27 -6.51 -7.64 -20.94
C ASP A 27 -5.07 -7.50 -21.46
N VAL A 28 -4.55 -6.27 -21.39
CA VAL A 28 -3.25 -5.87 -21.92
C VAL A 28 -2.46 -5.20 -20.82
N PHE A 29 -1.22 -5.65 -20.61
CA PHE A 29 -0.31 -5.08 -19.63
C PHE A 29 1.14 -5.16 -20.09
N TYR A 30 1.97 -4.30 -19.53
CA TYR A 30 3.42 -4.33 -19.72
C TYR A 30 4.12 -3.97 -18.42
N GLU A 31 5.34 -4.45 -18.27
CA GLU A 31 6.17 -4.15 -17.11
C GLU A 31 7.25 -3.13 -17.55
N SER A 32 7.24 -1.95 -16.96
CA SER A 32 8.39 -1.05 -17.04
C SER A 32 9.48 -1.57 -16.10
N LEU A 33 10.72 -1.61 -16.57
CA LEU A 33 11.85 -1.95 -15.72
C LEU A 33 12.11 -0.76 -14.77
N LEU A 34 11.76 -0.93 -13.51
CA LEU A 34 12.08 0.02 -12.45
C LEU A 34 13.42 -0.37 -11.82
N LYS A 35 14.36 0.57 -11.79
CA LYS A 35 15.60 0.43 -11.04
C LYS A 35 15.41 1.11 -9.69
N ILE A 36 15.64 0.36 -8.63
CA ILE A 36 15.66 0.93 -7.28
C ILE A 36 16.91 1.81 -7.17
N THR A 37 16.71 3.03 -6.78
CA THR A 37 17.77 4.02 -6.47
C THR A 37 17.75 4.34 -4.97
N THR A 38 18.86 4.86 -4.48
CA THR A 38 18.98 5.35 -3.12
C THR A 38 19.58 6.75 -3.15
N ASP A 39 18.98 7.67 -2.43
CA ASP A 39 19.47 9.01 -2.25
C ASP A 39 19.50 9.42 -0.76
N GLU A 40 19.70 10.70 -0.49
CA GLU A 40 19.75 11.21 0.89
C GLU A 40 18.40 11.15 1.62
N ASN A 41 17.28 10.94 0.92
CA ASN A 41 15.92 10.89 1.47
C ASN A 41 15.43 9.46 1.68
N GLY A 42 16.02 8.48 0.98
CA GLY A 42 15.63 7.08 1.12
C GLY A 42 15.75 6.27 -0.16
N TYR A 43 14.78 5.39 -0.39
CA TYR A 43 14.65 4.63 -1.63
C TYR A 43 13.78 5.40 -2.62
N GLY A 44 14.24 5.44 -3.87
CA GLY A 44 13.50 5.96 -5.00
C GLY A 44 13.46 4.93 -6.13
N TYR A 45 12.81 5.28 -7.22
CA TYR A 45 12.74 4.46 -8.42
C TYR A 45 13.08 5.33 -9.62
N GLU A 46 13.92 4.80 -10.49
CA GLU A 46 14.17 5.36 -11.82
C GLU A 46 13.59 4.41 -12.86
N GLU A 47 12.77 4.93 -13.75
CA GLU A 47 12.40 4.17 -14.94
C GLU A 47 13.66 3.95 -15.79
N VAL A 48 13.97 2.68 -16.05
CA VAL A 48 15.04 2.36 -16.96
C VAL A 48 14.51 2.64 -18.36
N GLU A 49 15.09 3.64 -19.06
CA GLU A 49 14.82 3.86 -20.47
C GLU A 49 15.24 2.60 -21.25
N SER A 50 14.32 1.67 -21.38
CA SER A 50 14.44 0.52 -22.26
C SER A 50 14.01 0.96 -23.66
N GLN A 51 14.75 0.57 -24.70
CA GLN A 51 14.31 0.80 -26.07
C GLN A 51 13.08 -0.06 -26.42
N GLU A 52 12.94 -1.20 -25.76
CA GLU A 52 11.84 -2.14 -25.96
C GLU A 52 11.27 -2.62 -24.61
N VAL A 53 9.98 -2.88 -24.59
CA VAL A 53 9.26 -3.49 -23.47
C VAL A 53 8.48 -4.70 -23.94
N VAL A 54 8.18 -5.61 -23.03
CA VAL A 54 7.32 -6.76 -23.29
C VAL A 54 5.87 -6.36 -23.04
N LEU A 55 5.11 -6.24 -24.14
CA LEU A 55 3.67 -6.07 -24.08
C LEU A 55 3.03 -7.46 -24.03
N LYS A 56 2.24 -7.72 -23.00
CA LYS A 56 1.54 -8.98 -22.75
C LYS A 56 0.06 -8.80 -23.00
N VAL A 57 -0.53 -9.71 -23.74
CA VAL A 57 -1.99 -9.78 -23.97
C VAL A 57 -2.47 -11.09 -23.37
N ALA A 58 -3.36 -10.99 -22.38
CA ALA A 58 -3.98 -12.16 -21.78
C ALA A 58 -5.23 -12.56 -22.58
N PHE A 59 -5.44 -13.86 -22.74
CA PHE A 59 -6.61 -14.43 -23.39
C PHE A 59 -7.13 -15.62 -22.59
N GLN A 60 -8.43 -15.59 -22.30
CA GLN A 60 -9.11 -16.68 -21.64
C GLN A 60 -10.20 -17.25 -22.57
N SER A 61 -10.07 -18.51 -22.97
CA SER A 61 -11.12 -19.25 -23.67
C SER A 61 -12.03 -19.96 -22.67
N GLN A 62 -13.33 -19.93 -22.91
CA GLN A 62 -14.29 -20.63 -22.03
C GLN A 62 -14.21 -22.15 -22.12
N ASP A 63 -13.71 -22.67 -23.23
CA ASP A 63 -13.68 -24.14 -23.56
C ASP A 63 -12.25 -24.67 -23.76
N GLU A 64 -11.18 -23.89 -23.40
CA GLU A 64 -9.76 -24.22 -23.69
C GLU A 64 -9.51 -24.51 -25.19
N ASP A 65 -10.27 -23.87 -26.08
CA ASP A 65 -10.18 -24.11 -27.51
C ASP A 65 -8.99 -23.35 -28.11
N LEU A 66 -8.04 -24.09 -28.65
CA LEU A 66 -6.84 -23.56 -29.33
C LEU A 66 -7.18 -22.80 -30.62
N GLU A 67 -8.34 -23.08 -31.23
CA GLU A 67 -8.82 -22.36 -32.42
C GLU A 67 -9.19 -20.92 -32.08
N ASP A 68 -9.83 -20.70 -30.94
CA ASP A 68 -10.18 -19.38 -30.44
C ASP A 68 -8.90 -18.56 -30.07
N LEU A 69 -7.89 -19.22 -29.49
CA LEU A 69 -6.60 -18.62 -29.23
C LEU A 69 -5.93 -18.16 -30.55
N GLU A 70 -5.93 -19.00 -31.57
CA GLU A 70 -5.32 -18.66 -32.88
C GLU A 70 -6.05 -17.49 -33.53
N ILE A 71 -7.36 -17.44 -33.47
CA ILE A 71 -8.17 -16.31 -33.98
C ILE A 71 -7.82 -15.03 -33.23
N HIS A 72 -7.79 -15.07 -31.89
CA HIS A 72 -7.46 -13.92 -31.06
C HIS A 72 -6.03 -13.41 -31.33
N MET A 73 -5.06 -14.32 -31.36
CA MET A 73 -3.65 -14.00 -31.65
C MET A 73 -3.51 -13.38 -33.05
N ASN A 74 -4.21 -13.88 -34.06
CA ASN A 74 -4.16 -13.32 -35.40
C ASN A 74 -4.74 -11.89 -35.41
N LYS A 75 -5.81 -11.61 -34.69
CA LYS A 75 -6.36 -10.26 -34.52
C LYS A 75 -5.33 -9.32 -33.89
N VAL A 76 -4.65 -9.74 -32.81
CA VAL A 76 -3.59 -8.94 -32.17
C VAL A 76 -2.41 -8.72 -33.13
N ASN A 77 -1.97 -9.75 -33.85
CA ASN A 77 -0.88 -9.66 -34.84
C ASN A 77 -1.18 -8.63 -35.95
N GLU A 78 -2.42 -8.57 -36.41
CA GLU A 78 -2.85 -7.57 -37.40
C GLU A 78 -2.82 -6.13 -36.84
N ILE A 79 -3.22 -5.94 -35.57
CA ILE A 79 -3.24 -4.63 -34.92
C ILE A 79 -1.82 -4.13 -34.65
N LEU A 80 -0.93 -5.01 -34.14
CA LEU A 80 0.46 -4.68 -33.81
C LEU A 80 1.43 -4.76 -34.98
N TRP A 81 1.02 -5.30 -36.13
CA TRP A 81 1.85 -5.54 -37.33
C TRP A 81 3.08 -6.40 -37.04
N GLN A 82 2.98 -7.31 -36.07
CA GLN A 82 4.07 -8.21 -35.68
C GLN A 82 3.53 -9.52 -35.10
N LYS A 83 4.39 -10.53 -34.99
CA LYS A 83 4.08 -11.81 -34.36
C LYS A 83 4.59 -11.82 -32.91
N PRO A 84 3.94 -12.57 -32.03
CA PRO A 84 4.46 -12.78 -30.69
C PRO A 84 5.79 -13.53 -30.73
N PHE A 85 6.64 -13.30 -29.77
CA PHE A 85 7.85 -14.07 -29.59
C PHE A 85 7.66 -15.22 -28.60
N ASP A 86 6.62 -15.15 -27.77
CA ASP A 86 6.26 -16.18 -26.81
C ASP A 86 4.73 -16.27 -26.67
N VAL A 87 4.23 -17.51 -26.55
CA VAL A 87 2.86 -17.83 -26.21
C VAL A 87 2.89 -19.01 -25.26
N HIS A 88 2.45 -18.82 -24.05
CA HIS A 88 2.38 -19.91 -23.07
C HIS A 88 1.05 -19.90 -22.33
N GLU A 89 0.67 -21.06 -21.85
CA GLU A 89 -0.45 -21.20 -20.92
C GLU A 89 0.07 -20.88 -19.52
N GLU A 90 -0.49 -19.84 -18.93
CA GLU A 90 -0.35 -19.59 -17.51
C GLU A 90 -1.52 -20.35 -16.84
N ALA A 91 -1.21 -21.32 -16.01
CA ALA A 91 -2.24 -21.92 -15.18
C ALA A 91 -2.98 -20.79 -14.48
N ASP A 92 -4.31 -20.85 -14.45
CA ASP A 92 -5.09 -20.01 -13.53
C ASP A 92 -4.70 -20.43 -12.11
N THR A 93 -3.50 -20.05 -11.71
CA THR A 93 -3.17 -19.96 -10.32
C THR A 93 -3.92 -18.73 -9.79
N TYR A 94 -5.25 -18.82 -9.65
CA TYR A 94 -5.85 -18.31 -8.45
C TYR A 94 -5.23 -19.15 -7.31
N GLU A 95 -3.93 -19.07 -7.13
CA GLU A 95 -3.38 -19.22 -5.81
C GLU A 95 -4.13 -18.14 -5.03
N ASP A 96 -4.97 -18.63 -4.16
CA ASP A 96 -5.56 -17.83 -3.11
C ASP A 96 -4.37 -17.04 -2.55
N PHE A 97 -4.22 -15.75 -2.93
CA PHE A 97 -3.18 -14.88 -2.42
C PHE A 97 -3.54 -14.53 -0.97
N SER A 98 -3.85 -15.58 -0.20
CA SER A 98 -3.89 -15.47 1.23
C SER A 98 -2.44 -15.20 1.65
N LEU A 99 -2.20 -13.99 2.12
CA LEU A 99 -0.93 -13.67 2.74
C LEU A 99 -0.67 -14.72 3.83
N PRO A 100 0.56 -15.25 3.93
CA PRO A 100 0.88 -16.13 5.04
C PRO A 100 0.65 -15.40 6.36
N ALA A 101 0.29 -16.13 7.40
CA ALA A 101 0.10 -15.54 8.71
C ALA A 101 1.35 -14.77 9.17
N ILE A 102 1.17 -13.51 9.56
CA ILE A 102 2.25 -12.61 9.95
C ILE A 102 2.25 -12.48 11.47
N HIS A 103 3.25 -13.06 12.11
CA HIS A 103 3.44 -12.98 13.56
C HIS A 103 4.09 -11.65 13.95
N ILE A 104 3.31 -10.75 14.55
CA ILE A 104 3.80 -9.43 14.99
C ILE A 104 4.69 -9.58 16.23
N ASP A 105 4.21 -10.37 17.19
CA ASP A 105 4.94 -10.74 18.41
C ASP A 105 4.43 -12.09 18.95
N ASP A 106 4.77 -12.40 20.21
CA ASP A 106 4.31 -13.64 20.87
C ASP A 106 2.80 -13.65 21.11
N THR A 107 2.14 -12.49 21.10
CA THR A 107 0.72 -12.31 21.44
C THR A 107 -0.16 -12.12 20.22
N TRP A 108 0.32 -11.43 19.17
CA TRP A 108 -0.49 -10.99 18.04
C TRP A 108 -0.05 -11.60 16.71
N VAL A 109 -1.05 -11.91 15.90
CA VAL A 109 -0.89 -12.40 14.52
C VAL A 109 -1.89 -11.71 13.60
N ILE A 110 -1.46 -11.42 12.36
CA ILE A 110 -2.34 -11.04 11.26
C ILE A 110 -2.54 -12.28 10.42
N ALA A 111 -3.76 -12.65 10.12
CA ALA A 111 -4.05 -13.83 9.30
C ALA A 111 -5.45 -13.77 8.69
N SER A 112 -5.69 -14.66 7.73
CA SER A 112 -7.02 -14.89 7.16
C SER A 112 -8.05 -15.27 8.24
N PRO A 113 -9.33 -14.89 8.07
CA PRO A 113 -10.41 -15.25 9.01
C PRO A 113 -10.53 -16.75 9.28
N GLU A 114 -10.23 -17.60 8.30
CA GLU A 114 -10.35 -19.06 8.41
C GLU A 114 -9.23 -19.72 9.24
N GLU A 115 -8.12 -19.01 9.43
CA GLU A 115 -6.97 -19.54 10.18
C GLU A 115 -7.17 -19.34 11.69
N GLU A 116 -6.87 -20.39 12.48
CA GLU A 116 -6.97 -20.38 13.93
C GLU A 116 -5.59 -20.45 14.58
N PHE A 117 -5.38 -19.64 15.62
CA PHE A 117 -4.11 -19.57 16.35
C PHE A 117 -4.34 -19.74 17.86
N GLU A 118 -3.93 -20.88 18.41
CA GLU A 118 -4.08 -21.14 19.85
C GLU A 118 -3.20 -20.17 20.66
N GLY A 119 -3.80 -19.51 21.64
CA GLY A 119 -3.13 -18.62 22.58
C GLY A 119 -2.72 -17.26 22.03
N LYS A 120 -3.06 -16.93 20.77
CA LYS A 120 -2.77 -15.63 20.17
C LYS A 120 -4.05 -14.81 19.92
N LYS A 121 -3.89 -13.50 19.96
CA LYS A 121 -4.88 -12.55 19.47
C LYS A 121 -4.66 -12.36 17.97
N LYS A 122 -5.74 -12.38 17.21
CA LYS A 122 -5.69 -12.30 15.76
C LYS A 122 -6.31 -11.00 15.26
N ILE A 123 -5.65 -10.38 14.28
CA ILE A 123 -6.23 -9.40 13.38
C ILE A 123 -6.66 -10.17 12.13
N ASN A 124 -7.97 -10.26 11.89
CA ASN A 124 -8.49 -10.83 10.65
C ASN A 124 -8.21 -9.88 9.50
N PHE A 125 -7.51 -10.33 8.48
CA PHE A 125 -7.10 -9.46 7.39
C PHE A 125 -7.02 -10.20 6.07
N ILE A 126 -7.57 -9.58 5.02
CA ILE A 126 -7.48 -10.03 3.63
C ILE A 126 -6.98 -8.86 2.79
N SER A 127 -5.80 -9.02 2.18
CA SER A 127 -5.24 -8.00 1.29
C SER A 127 -6.03 -7.91 0.00
N GLN A 128 -6.34 -6.68 -0.46
CA GLN A 128 -7.01 -6.41 -1.73
C GLN A 128 -6.15 -5.52 -2.65
N GLY A 129 -4.85 -5.40 -2.35
CA GLY A 129 -3.87 -4.73 -3.18
C GLY A 129 -3.38 -3.37 -2.68
N ALA A 130 -3.94 -2.81 -1.60
CA ALA A 130 -3.38 -1.61 -0.98
C ALA A 130 -2.09 -1.94 -0.23
N PHE A 131 -1.17 -0.96 -0.15
CA PHE A 131 0.07 -1.08 0.61
C PHE A 131 -0.20 -1.19 2.12
N GLY A 132 0.72 -1.83 2.85
CA GLY A 132 0.64 -1.92 4.31
C GLY A 132 0.01 -3.22 4.81
N THR A 133 0.20 -4.32 4.11
CA THR A 133 -0.37 -5.65 4.46
C THR A 133 0.23 -6.28 5.72
N GLY A 134 1.25 -5.66 6.32
CA GLY A 134 1.99 -6.21 7.47
C GLY A 134 3.27 -6.97 7.11
N LEU A 135 3.56 -7.16 5.81
CA LEU A 135 4.80 -7.83 5.38
C LEU A 135 6.04 -6.93 5.57
N HIS A 136 5.88 -5.63 5.43
CA HIS A 136 6.99 -4.69 5.53
C HIS A 136 7.36 -4.40 6.99
N GLU A 137 8.67 -4.30 7.27
CA GLU A 137 9.22 -4.08 8.62
C GLU A 137 8.64 -2.84 9.30
N THR A 138 8.46 -1.73 8.57
CA THR A 138 7.87 -0.50 9.11
C THR A 138 6.47 -0.72 9.63
N THR A 139 5.65 -1.46 8.89
CA THR A 139 4.28 -1.79 9.31
C THR A 139 4.28 -2.67 10.56
N GLN A 140 5.19 -3.65 10.63
CA GLN A 140 5.32 -4.52 11.80
C GLN A 140 5.79 -3.74 13.04
N ASP A 141 6.76 -2.82 12.90
CA ASP A 141 7.23 -1.99 14.01
C ASP A 141 6.12 -1.07 14.54
N LEU A 142 5.36 -0.46 13.64
CA LEU A 142 4.19 0.35 14.01
C LEU A 142 3.14 -0.49 14.73
N LEU A 143 2.84 -1.68 14.23
CA LEU A 143 1.90 -2.61 14.87
C LEU A 143 2.38 -3.03 16.27
N ARG A 144 3.68 -3.34 16.45
CA ARG A 144 4.24 -3.63 17.78
C ARG A 144 4.03 -2.46 18.74
N VAL A 145 4.26 -1.22 18.27
CA VAL A 145 4.04 -0.01 19.08
C VAL A 145 2.55 0.12 19.42
N ILE A 146 1.65 0.04 18.44
CA ILE A 146 0.21 0.25 18.61
C ILE A 146 -0.40 -0.83 19.50
N LEU A 147 -0.13 -2.09 19.22
CA LEU A 147 -0.74 -3.22 19.94
C LEU A 147 -0.29 -3.32 21.41
N ASN A 148 0.83 -2.67 21.79
CA ASN A 148 1.30 -2.58 23.16
C ASN A 148 0.79 -1.34 23.92
N LYS A 149 -0.06 -0.51 23.30
CA LYS A 149 -0.67 0.68 23.94
C LYS A 149 -2.17 0.48 24.14
N ASP A 150 -2.78 1.32 24.97
CA ASP A 150 -4.23 1.45 25.15
C ASP A 150 -4.67 2.79 24.55
N PHE A 151 -5.66 2.75 23.69
CA PHE A 151 -6.22 3.92 23.02
C PHE A 151 -7.62 4.28 23.53
N SER A 152 -8.04 3.77 24.70
CA SER A 152 -9.36 4.06 25.28
C SER A 152 -9.61 5.57 25.38
N GLY A 153 -10.71 6.03 24.74
CA GLY A 153 -11.10 7.44 24.68
C GLY A 153 -10.17 8.31 23.83
N LYS A 154 -9.32 7.72 22.98
CA LYS A 154 -8.41 8.45 22.10
C LYS A 154 -8.96 8.55 20.69
N LYS A 155 -8.77 9.72 20.07
CA LYS A 155 -8.99 9.97 18.65
C LYS A 155 -7.67 9.91 17.90
N VAL A 156 -7.66 9.16 16.82
CA VAL A 156 -6.42 8.88 16.06
C VAL A 156 -6.64 9.23 14.59
N LEU A 157 -5.63 9.84 13.97
CA LEU A 157 -5.56 10.08 12.53
C LEU A 157 -4.42 9.25 11.94
N ASP A 158 -4.72 8.47 10.93
CA ASP A 158 -3.78 7.63 10.18
C ASP A 158 -3.64 8.19 8.76
N ILE A 159 -2.52 8.90 8.51
CA ILE A 159 -2.24 9.58 7.23
C ILE A 159 -1.52 8.61 6.29
N GLY A 160 -2.10 8.38 5.10
CA GLY A 160 -1.64 7.35 4.17
C GLY A 160 -1.96 5.97 4.72
N THR A 161 -3.23 5.75 5.09
CA THR A 161 -3.66 4.52 5.78
C THR A 161 -3.46 3.24 4.96
N GLY A 162 -3.41 3.33 3.62
CA GLY A 162 -3.27 2.20 2.73
C GLY A 162 -4.34 1.14 2.99
N SER A 163 -3.93 -0.09 3.29
CA SER A 163 -4.83 -1.20 3.61
C SER A 163 -5.66 -1.02 4.89
N GLY A 164 -5.39 0.02 5.68
CA GLY A 164 -6.05 0.29 6.96
C GLY A 164 -5.56 -0.54 8.14
N ILE A 165 -4.53 -1.34 8.00
CA ILE A 165 -4.10 -2.27 9.05
C ILE A 165 -3.72 -1.57 10.37
N LEU A 166 -3.10 -0.37 10.32
CA LEU A 166 -2.77 0.40 11.52
C LEU A 166 -4.02 0.97 12.17
N SER A 167 -4.95 1.46 11.37
CA SER A 167 -6.27 1.93 11.80
C SER A 167 -7.06 0.82 12.48
N ILE A 168 -7.08 -0.38 11.90
CA ILE A 168 -7.72 -1.58 12.45
C ILE A 168 -7.10 -1.97 13.80
N ALA A 169 -5.76 -2.09 13.85
CA ALA A 169 -5.05 -2.40 15.09
C ALA A 169 -5.35 -1.39 16.20
N THR A 170 -5.41 -0.09 15.86
CA THR A 170 -5.73 0.99 16.78
C THR A 170 -7.17 0.91 17.30
N ALA A 171 -8.13 0.64 16.42
CA ALA A 171 -9.53 0.45 16.80
C ALA A 171 -9.71 -0.77 17.71
N MET A 172 -9.00 -1.89 17.43
CA MET A 172 -8.97 -3.08 18.31
C MET A 172 -8.36 -2.79 19.69
N LYS A 173 -7.56 -1.72 19.81
CA LYS A 173 -7.00 -1.24 21.08
C LYS A 173 -7.85 -0.18 21.75
N ASN A 174 -9.16 -0.19 21.47
CA ASN A 174 -10.23 0.60 22.09
C ASN A 174 -10.19 2.10 21.76
N ALA A 175 -9.64 2.52 20.63
CA ALA A 175 -9.76 3.92 20.20
C ALA A 175 -11.23 4.34 20.16
N GLU A 176 -11.52 5.58 20.57
CA GLU A 176 -12.86 6.17 20.46
C GLU A 176 -13.24 6.32 18.98
N GLU A 177 -12.32 6.83 18.20
CA GLU A 177 -12.48 7.08 16.77
C GLU A 177 -11.13 7.00 16.07
N VAL A 178 -11.07 6.38 14.90
CA VAL A 178 -9.92 6.39 14.02
C VAL A 178 -10.35 7.02 12.70
N THR A 179 -9.67 8.09 12.29
CA THR A 179 -9.80 8.66 10.94
C THR A 179 -8.69 8.11 10.08
N ALA A 180 -9.05 7.31 9.09
CA ALA A 180 -8.15 6.71 8.12
C ALA A 180 -8.17 7.55 6.83
N LEU A 181 -7.05 8.19 6.50
CA LEU A 181 -6.94 9.10 5.34
C LEU A 181 -6.02 8.49 4.29
N ASP A 182 -6.44 8.47 3.04
CA ASP A 182 -5.58 8.16 1.90
C ASP A 182 -5.96 9.01 0.69
N ILE A 183 -4.99 9.32 -0.17
CA ILE A 183 -5.23 10.02 -1.43
C ILE A 183 -5.88 9.08 -2.47
N ARG A 184 -5.61 7.76 -2.36
CA ARG A 184 -6.23 6.74 -3.20
C ARG A 184 -7.53 6.26 -2.57
N ASP A 185 -8.45 5.81 -3.40
CA ASP A 185 -9.69 5.20 -2.91
C ASP A 185 -9.42 3.79 -2.37
N VAL A 186 -9.23 3.73 -1.05
CA VAL A 186 -9.01 2.49 -0.29
C VAL A 186 -10.19 2.16 0.62
N LYS A 187 -11.30 2.89 0.45
CA LYS A 187 -12.42 2.84 1.39
C LYS A 187 -13.00 1.44 1.51
N ASP A 188 -13.29 0.80 0.40
CA ASP A 188 -13.92 -0.53 0.40
C ASP A 188 -13.02 -1.57 1.07
N GLU A 189 -11.70 -1.54 0.83
CA GLU A 189 -10.75 -2.46 1.46
C GLU A 189 -10.66 -2.25 2.98
N VAL A 190 -10.56 -1.00 3.43
CA VAL A 190 -10.47 -0.67 4.86
C VAL A 190 -11.77 -1.04 5.59
N GLU A 191 -12.94 -0.67 5.03
CA GLU A 191 -14.24 -0.99 5.62
C GLU A 191 -14.49 -2.51 5.66
N PHE A 192 -14.11 -3.23 4.61
CA PHE A 192 -14.20 -4.69 4.58
C PHE A 192 -13.34 -5.31 5.69
N ASN A 193 -12.06 -4.98 5.79
CA ASN A 193 -11.16 -5.50 6.82
C ASN A 193 -11.58 -5.07 8.25
N ALA A 194 -12.13 -3.87 8.43
CA ALA A 194 -12.74 -3.45 9.69
C ALA A 194 -13.91 -4.36 10.07
N SER A 195 -14.77 -4.72 9.11
CA SER A 195 -15.91 -5.60 9.33
C SER A 195 -15.53 -7.01 9.77
N LEU A 196 -14.41 -7.55 9.25
CA LEU A 196 -13.86 -8.85 9.66
C LEU A 196 -13.47 -8.89 11.14
N ASN A 197 -13.21 -7.72 11.73
CA ASN A 197 -12.84 -7.56 13.14
C ASN A 197 -13.98 -6.97 13.99
N ASN A 198 -15.20 -6.87 13.46
CA ASN A 198 -16.37 -6.29 14.11
C ASN A 198 -16.16 -4.84 14.57
N LEU A 199 -15.41 -4.04 13.84
CA LEU A 199 -15.10 -2.64 14.12
C LEU A 199 -16.09 -1.72 13.37
N ASN A 200 -16.49 -0.63 14.02
CA ASN A 200 -17.40 0.38 13.48
C ASN A 200 -17.00 1.82 13.83
N ASN A 201 -15.79 2.00 14.33
CA ASN A 201 -15.23 3.27 14.79
C ASN A 201 -14.07 3.77 13.91
N ILE A 202 -13.97 3.28 12.68
CA ILE A 202 -13.03 3.74 11.66
C ILE A 202 -13.80 4.55 10.63
N ASN A 203 -13.40 5.80 10.43
CA ASN A 203 -13.95 6.70 9.41
C ASN A 203 -12.91 6.87 8.29
N VAL A 204 -13.23 6.39 7.09
CA VAL A 204 -12.32 6.46 5.94
C VAL A 204 -12.60 7.72 5.13
N LEU A 205 -11.56 8.50 4.91
CA LEU A 205 -11.56 9.71 4.09
C LEU A 205 -10.63 9.52 2.88
N VAL A 206 -11.13 9.83 1.71
CA VAL A 206 -10.40 9.72 0.44
C VAL A 206 -10.17 11.10 -0.15
N GLY A 207 -8.92 11.42 -0.48
CA GLY A 207 -8.52 12.68 -1.12
C GLY A 207 -7.30 13.33 -0.49
N ASP A 208 -6.86 14.43 -1.09
CA ASP A 208 -5.70 15.19 -0.65
C ASP A 208 -6.06 16.22 0.45
N ALA A 209 -5.59 15.96 1.67
CA ALA A 209 -5.81 16.86 2.81
C ALA A 209 -4.99 18.15 2.72
N LEU A 210 -3.85 18.16 2.03
CA LEU A 210 -3.00 19.34 1.90
C LEU A 210 -3.56 20.34 0.89
N SER A 211 -4.22 19.84 -0.16
CA SER A 211 -4.91 20.71 -1.14
C SER A 211 -6.23 21.28 -0.61
N GLY A 212 -6.77 20.72 0.49
CA GLY A 212 -8.06 21.08 1.04
C GLY A 212 -9.25 20.39 0.34
N GLU A 213 -8.98 19.39 -0.49
CA GLU A 213 -10.02 18.53 -1.09
C GLU A 213 -10.81 17.78 -0.01
N VAL A 214 -10.11 17.31 1.02
CA VAL A 214 -10.71 16.68 2.18
C VAL A 214 -10.52 17.57 3.41
N LYS A 215 -11.63 17.81 4.13
CA LYS A 215 -11.59 18.48 5.42
C LYS A 215 -11.49 17.48 6.54
N ILE A 216 -10.52 17.68 7.40
CA ILE A 216 -10.35 16.92 8.64
C ILE A 216 -10.69 17.85 9.80
N ASP A 217 -11.73 17.50 10.53
CA ASP A 217 -12.21 18.31 11.65
C ASP A 217 -11.67 17.80 12.99
N GLY A 218 -11.37 18.74 13.87
CA GLY A 218 -10.99 18.44 15.24
C GLY A 218 -9.49 18.25 15.45
N LYS A 219 -9.16 17.70 16.63
CA LYS A 219 -7.79 17.41 17.04
C LYS A 219 -7.69 15.99 17.56
N PHE A 220 -6.53 15.40 17.31
CA PHE A 220 -6.23 14.00 17.58
C PHE A 220 -5.26 13.83 18.75
N ASP A 221 -5.43 12.75 19.50
CA ASP A 221 -4.49 12.33 20.53
C ASP A 221 -3.24 11.69 19.91
N TRP A 222 -3.41 11.05 18.75
CA TRP A 222 -2.34 10.45 17.97
C TRP A 222 -2.52 10.75 16.50
N ILE A 223 -1.40 11.00 15.82
CA ILE A 223 -1.35 11.08 14.36
C ILE A 223 -0.25 10.13 13.89
N TYR A 224 -0.57 9.26 12.93
CA TYR A 224 0.37 8.34 12.29
C TYR A 224 0.71 8.82 10.89
N ILE A 225 1.96 8.64 10.48
CA ILE A 225 2.42 8.83 9.11
C ILE A 225 3.49 7.78 8.80
N ASN A 226 3.20 6.88 7.86
CA ASN A 226 4.09 5.80 7.43
C ASN A 226 4.24 5.83 5.91
N ILE A 227 4.70 6.95 5.37
CA ILE A 227 4.86 7.17 3.94
C ILE A 227 6.33 7.39 3.60
N GLY A 228 6.98 8.34 4.28
CA GLY A 228 8.38 8.69 4.05
C GLY A 228 8.78 10.01 4.68
N GLY A 229 10.04 10.39 4.50
CA GLY A 229 10.60 11.59 5.09
C GLY A 229 10.14 12.88 4.42
N GLU A 230 9.99 12.87 3.11
CA GLU A 230 9.54 14.03 2.33
C GLU A 230 8.07 14.33 2.62
N GLU A 231 7.23 13.30 2.65
CA GLU A 231 5.82 13.41 2.98
C GLU A 231 5.64 13.86 4.43
N THR A 232 6.49 13.37 5.34
CA THR A 232 6.48 13.85 6.73
C THR A 232 6.76 15.36 6.80
N GLU A 233 7.70 15.87 6.00
CA GLU A 233 8.00 17.31 5.90
C GLU A 233 6.79 18.08 5.32
N MET A 234 6.16 17.56 4.27
CA MET A 234 4.97 18.18 3.68
C MET A 234 3.80 18.28 4.66
N PHE A 235 3.61 17.25 5.49
CA PHE A 235 2.51 17.17 6.43
C PHE A 235 2.78 17.80 7.80
N ILE A 236 3.99 18.27 8.12
CA ILE A 236 4.34 18.65 9.49
C ILE A 236 3.51 19.79 10.07
N ASP A 237 3.19 20.83 9.28
CA ASP A 237 2.34 21.93 9.71
C ASP A 237 0.88 21.49 9.85
N PHE A 238 0.42 20.63 8.97
CA PHE A 238 -0.90 20.00 9.06
C PHE A 238 -1.00 19.16 10.34
N ILE A 239 -0.03 18.30 10.61
CA ILE A 239 0.07 17.48 11.82
C ILE A 239 0.00 18.38 13.06
N LYS A 240 0.82 19.43 13.13
CA LYS A 240 0.86 20.37 14.25
C LYS A 240 -0.48 21.07 14.48
N SER A 241 -1.19 21.42 13.41
CA SER A 241 -2.50 22.07 13.51
C SER A 241 -3.61 21.15 14.00
N HIS A 242 -3.51 19.84 13.77
CA HIS A 242 -4.51 18.83 14.12
C HIS A 242 -4.15 17.97 15.35
N LEU A 243 -2.95 18.15 15.92
CA LEU A 243 -2.56 17.43 17.12
C LEU A 243 -3.05 18.17 18.38
N LYS A 244 -3.48 17.42 19.40
CA LYS A 244 -3.76 17.96 20.74
C LYS A 244 -2.44 18.39 21.42
N GLU A 245 -2.53 19.21 22.47
CA GLU A 245 -1.38 19.72 23.20
C GLU A 245 -0.48 18.61 23.77
N ASP A 246 -1.11 17.54 24.32
CA ASP A 246 -0.41 16.36 24.83
C ASP A 246 -0.43 15.19 23.80
N GLY A 247 -0.66 15.49 22.53
CA GLY A 247 -0.77 14.50 21.47
C GLY A 247 0.59 13.94 21.06
N LYS A 248 0.54 12.81 20.35
CA LYS A 248 1.75 12.12 19.89
C LYS A 248 1.70 11.88 18.39
N VAL A 249 2.88 11.99 17.78
CA VAL A 249 3.05 11.67 16.36
C VAL A 249 3.90 10.41 16.24
N LEU A 250 3.41 9.45 15.48
CA LEU A 250 4.11 8.20 15.16
C LEU A 250 4.56 8.29 13.69
N VAL A 251 5.85 8.43 13.47
CA VAL A 251 6.48 8.61 12.16
C VAL A 251 7.25 7.36 11.80
N SER A 252 7.05 6.84 10.60
CA SER A 252 7.75 5.67 10.06
C SER A 252 7.94 5.79 8.53
N GLY A 253 8.41 4.72 7.89
CA GLY A 253 8.81 4.77 6.48
C GLY A 253 10.14 5.48 6.27
N LEU A 254 10.94 5.61 7.33
CA LEU A 254 12.23 6.29 7.33
C LEU A 254 13.37 5.28 7.28
N VAL A 255 14.41 5.59 6.52
CA VAL A 255 15.65 4.81 6.53
C VAL A 255 16.70 5.46 7.47
N GLU A 256 17.59 4.64 8.03
CA GLU A 256 18.53 5.10 9.07
C GLU A 256 19.40 6.28 8.61
N TRP A 257 19.77 6.35 7.33
CA TRP A 257 20.62 7.42 6.81
C TRP A 257 19.86 8.74 6.58
N SER A 258 18.52 8.72 6.39
CA SER A 258 17.70 9.93 6.30
C SER A 258 17.10 10.33 7.65
N PHE A 259 17.06 9.44 8.63
CA PHE A 259 16.35 9.62 9.89
C PHE A 259 16.78 10.87 10.65
N ASP A 260 18.07 11.15 10.76
CA ASP A 260 18.56 12.32 11.52
C ASP A 260 18.13 13.64 10.87
N LYS A 261 18.00 13.71 9.55
CA LYS A 261 17.48 14.87 8.81
C LYS A 261 16.01 15.10 9.18
N VAL A 262 15.18 14.04 9.06
CA VAL A 262 13.74 14.09 9.36
C VAL A 262 13.51 14.39 10.86
N ARG A 263 14.23 13.74 11.77
CA ARG A 263 14.14 14.01 13.20
C ARG A 263 14.38 15.48 13.52
N LYS A 264 15.47 16.07 13.00
CA LYS A 264 15.78 17.50 13.21
C LYS A 264 14.71 18.42 12.64
N MET A 265 14.16 18.08 11.49
CA MET A 265 13.05 18.82 10.88
C MET A 265 11.82 18.80 11.80
N VAL A 266 11.41 17.64 12.29
CA VAL A 266 10.27 17.47 13.21
C VAL A 266 10.53 18.23 14.53
N GLU A 267 11.72 18.11 15.11
CA GLU A 267 12.11 18.82 16.35
C GLU A 267 12.11 20.34 16.16
N ASN A 268 12.51 20.86 15.00
CA ASN A 268 12.47 22.31 14.69
C ASN A 268 11.03 22.87 14.64
N HIS A 269 10.02 22.01 14.41
CA HIS A 269 8.61 22.40 14.48
C HIS A 269 8.03 22.33 15.90
N GLY A 270 8.87 22.02 16.89
CA GLY A 270 8.52 22.07 18.30
C GLY A 270 8.17 20.74 18.93
N PHE A 271 8.34 19.66 18.20
CA PHE A 271 8.18 18.31 18.72
C PHE A 271 9.46 17.81 19.39
N LYS A 272 9.33 16.82 20.25
CA LYS A 272 10.46 16.16 20.90
C LYS A 272 10.33 14.65 20.72
N MET A 273 11.38 14.00 20.22
CA MET A 273 11.42 12.55 20.12
C MET A 273 11.46 11.92 21.53
N ILE A 274 10.55 10.97 21.76
CA ILE A 274 10.44 10.26 23.04
C ILE A 274 10.73 8.75 22.93
N GLU A 275 10.61 8.19 21.73
CA GLU A 275 10.81 6.75 21.52
C GLU A 275 11.33 6.53 20.09
N LYS A 276 12.23 5.56 19.90
CA LYS A 276 12.76 5.16 18.60
C LYS A 276 12.83 3.63 18.52
N HIS A 277 12.36 3.07 17.43
CA HIS A 277 12.51 1.67 17.06
C HIS A 277 13.26 1.58 15.73
N GLN A 278 13.96 0.47 15.53
CA GLN A 278 14.68 0.23 14.28
C GLN A 278 14.67 -1.27 13.97
N SER A 279 14.27 -1.61 12.76
CA SER A 279 14.34 -2.95 12.18
C SER A 279 15.11 -2.88 10.87
N ALA A 280 16.26 -3.56 10.80
CA ALA A 280 17.22 -3.40 9.72
C ALA A 280 17.54 -1.91 9.47
N GLU A 281 17.36 -1.41 8.24
CA GLU A 281 17.54 0.00 7.90
C GLU A 281 16.34 0.90 8.22
N TRP A 282 15.20 0.32 8.60
CA TRP A 282 13.96 1.07 8.80
C TRP A 282 13.82 1.60 10.22
N VAL A 283 13.40 2.86 10.32
CA VAL A 283 13.26 3.56 11.58
C VAL A 283 11.83 4.05 11.78
N THR A 284 11.31 3.80 12.97
CA THR A 284 10.03 4.29 13.49
C THR A 284 10.30 5.13 14.74
N ALA A 285 9.68 6.29 14.86
CA ALA A 285 9.87 7.18 16.00
C ALA A 285 8.55 7.77 16.50
N ILE A 286 8.48 8.02 17.82
CA ILE A 286 7.37 8.72 18.45
C ILE A 286 7.87 10.09 18.90
N PHE A 287 7.09 11.12 18.59
CA PHE A 287 7.30 12.49 19.01
C PHE A 287 6.08 13.00 19.82
N GLU A 288 6.35 13.92 20.73
CA GLU A 288 5.34 14.66 21.51
C GLU A 288 5.58 16.17 21.46
#